data_e458485f6d3929d0ac4c6f9cf6f7101b
#
_entry.id   e458485f6d3929d0ac4c6f9cf6f7101b
#
_cell.length_a   1.000
_cell.length_b   1.000
_cell.length_c   1.000
_cell.angle_alpha   90.00
_cell.angle_beta   90.00
_cell.angle_gamma   90.00
#
_symmetry.space_group_name_H-M   'P 1'
#
loop_
_entity.id
_entity.type
_entity.pdbx_description
1 polymer ?
#
loop_
_entity_poly.entity_id
_entity_poly.type
_entity_poly.pdbx_seq_one_letter_code
_entity_poly.pdbx_strand_id
1 'polypeptide(L)'
;INPIYAASTDMNGRFFSKVSLPAYLKKVWLVTDNVLVVSPVELELLSDGLTFNYVDYKAQLSADGRSRAVMGGVSYPDGYDVLGNWNENGVPDYLLPEKLDIPGAFLERCSNLSRSIVVDNRNLLERFPELRTSGSNDMVITKSTGLVATYFNFSSTTWEDMVAYYTYKEGESVDMATIKKTILIPRSSRNAPKSLVGEQIKLKYWNKEQSKYEDEFPQGTHIGWILLGMGFGKEKGVFPRYSNPAYNDNKEQRSVLLSDPELDNCFFMAMEDNVDMRFNDVQFAIMASASSSVEPTPNIPDEVNKGEISYVVKGSLAYEDNWPDKNDYDMNDVVIYYSSTVVKDKSSNALVRTTTTFTPMNDGATYTNGFGFQLDYVGKEHIDLVPVSYTHLRAHETDQ
;
A
#
# COMPACT_ATOMS: atom_id res chain seq x y z
N ILE A 1 -9.46 8.73 -15.50
CA ILE A 1 -8.36 9.73 -15.54
C ILE A 1 -7.52 9.36 -16.75
N ASN A 2 -7.43 10.24 -17.72
CA ASN A 2 -6.55 10.04 -18.88
C ASN A 2 -5.17 10.56 -18.51
N PRO A 3 -4.10 9.77 -18.61
CA PRO A 3 -2.75 10.23 -18.36
C PRO A 3 -2.34 11.24 -19.44
N ILE A 4 -1.90 12.41 -18.99
CA ILE A 4 -1.38 13.47 -19.89
C ILE A 4 0.13 13.27 -20.08
N TYR A 5 0.79 12.67 -19.11
CA TYR A 5 2.23 12.41 -19.11
C TYR A 5 2.56 11.23 -18.22
N ALA A 6 3.53 10.42 -18.62
CA ALA A 6 4.05 9.31 -17.83
C ALA A 6 5.58 9.39 -17.76
N ALA A 7 6.14 9.11 -16.59
CA ALA A 7 7.58 9.05 -16.39
C ALA A 7 7.92 8.09 -15.25
N SER A 8 9.18 7.69 -15.17
CA SER A 8 9.69 6.85 -14.10
C SER A 8 10.51 7.66 -13.11
N THR A 9 10.51 7.25 -11.85
CA THR A 9 11.40 7.78 -10.83
C THR A 9 12.83 7.23 -11.01
N ASP A 10 13.81 7.96 -10.52
CA ASP A 10 15.19 7.46 -10.39
C ASP A 10 15.29 6.35 -9.32
N MET A 11 16.49 5.80 -9.11
CA MET A 11 16.74 4.75 -8.12
C MET A 11 16.47 5.21 -6.67
N ASN A 12 16.38 6.51 -6.42
CA ASN A 12 16.06 7.08 -5.12
C ASN A 12 14.58 7.46 -4.99
N GLY A 13 13.75 7.03 -5.95
CA GLY A 13 12.33 7.36 -5.98
C GLY A 13 12.03 8.82 -6.33
N ARG A 14 13.02 9.57 -6.84
CA ARG A 14 12.86 10.98 -7.22
C ARG A 14 12.48 11.09 -8.68
N PHE A 15 11.60 12.01 -8.95
CA PHE A 15 11.14 12.34 -10.28
C PHE A 15 11.31 13.84 -10.52
N PHE A 16 11.89 14.18 -11.63
CA PHE A 16 11.93 15.55 -12.12
C PHE A 16 11.66 15.56 -13.62
N SER A 17 10.64 16.29 -14.02
CA SER A 17 10.32 16.47 -15.42
C SER A 17 9.72 17.84 -15.68
N LYS A 18 9.98 18.37 -16.87
CA LYS A 18 9.32 19.58 -17.36
C LYS A 18 8.25 19.14 -18.35
N VAL A 19 7.00 19.36 -18.02
CA VAL A 19 5.86 18.96 -18.82
C VAL A 19 5.16 20.22 -19.31
N SER A 20 4.86 20.28 -20.62
CA SER A 20 3.99 21.32 -21.16
C SER A 20 2.55 20.86 -21.05
N LEU A 21 1.71 21.68 -20.46
CA LEU A 21 0.29 21.37 -20.25
C LEU A 21 -0.56 22.40 -20.98
N PRO A 22 -1.72 21.98 -21.52
CA PRO A 22 -2.69 22.88 -22.10
C PRO A 22 -3.11 24.00 -21.13
N ALA A 23 -3.11 25.24 -21.57
CA ALA A 23 -3.36 26.42 -20.73
C ALA A 23 -4.76 26.46 -20.09
N TYR A 24 -5.69 25.67 -20.56
CA TYR A 24 -7.05 25.58 -19.99
C TYR A 24 -7.14 24.66 -18.77
N LEU A 25 -6.13 23.80 -18.54
CA LEU A 25 -6.10 22.94 -17.37
C LEU A 25 -5.80 23.80 -16.14
N LYS A 26 -6.64 23.69 -15.13
CA LYS A 26 -6.44 24.35 -13.84
C LYS A 26 -5.86 23.42 -12.79
N LYS A 27 -6.06 22.12 -12.96
CA LYS A 27 -5.66 21.08 -12.03
C LYS A 27 -5.23 19.83 -12.77
N VAL A 28 -4.24 19.17 -12.26
CA VAL A 28 -3.78 17.83 -12.72
C VAL A 28 -3.52 16.96 -11.51
N TRP A 29 -3.47 15.67 -11.71
CA TRP A 29 -3.18 14.72 -10.63
C TRP A 29 -1.93 13.95 -10.96
N LEU A 30 -1.05 13.81 -9.97
CA LEU A 30 0.03 12.86 -10.01
C LEU A 30 -0.50 11.50 -9.55
N VAL A 31 -0.34 10.48 -10.38
CA VAL A 31 -0.76 9.12 -10.11
C VAL A 31 0.43 8.20 -10.27
N THR A 32 0.63 7.25 -9.37
CA THR A 32 1.67 6.23 -9.49
C THR A 32 1.04 4.86 -9.74
N ASP A 33 1.72 4.03 -10.51
CA ASP A 33 1.29 2.65 -10.77
C ASP A 33 1.68 1.68 -9.64
N ASN A 34 2.42 2.15 -8.65
CA ASN A 34 2.83 1.29 -7.56
C ASN A 34 1.67 1.06 -6.58
N VAL A 35 1.30 -0.20 -6.38
CA VAL A 35 0.23 -0.63 -5.46
C VAL A 35 0.49 -0.20 -4.02
N LEU A 36 1.74 0.03 -3.65
CA LEU A 36 2.17 0.45 -2.31
C LEU A 36 2.14 1.96 -2.09
N VAL A 37 1.96 2.73 -3.13
CA VAL A 37 2.05 4.18 -3.03
C VAL A 37 0.90 4.81 -3.80
N VAL A 38 0.01 5.41 -3.08
CA VAL A 38 -0.44 6.79 -3.22
C VAL A 38 -1.84 7.00 -3.77
N SER A 39 -2.58 7.73 -2.96
CA SER A 39 -3.68 8.56 -3.44
C SER A 39 -3.17 9.55 -4.50
N PRO A 40 -3.97 9.84 -5.52
CA PRO A 40 -3.64 10.88 -6.48
C PRO A 40 -3.34 12.20 -5.76
N VAL A 41 -2.21 12.82 -6.07
CA VAL A 41 -1.85 14.13 -5.54
C VAL A 41 -2.36 15.20 -6.49
N GLU A 42 -3.20 16.08 -6.00
CA GLU A 42 -3.67 17.23 -6.76
C GLU A 42 -2.58 18.30 -6.85
N LEU A 43 -2.26 18.71 -8.05
CA LEU A 43 -1.33 19.80 -8.34
C LEU A 43 -2.12 21.00 -8.85
N GLU A 44 -1.97 22.15 -8.20
CA GLU A 44 -2.58 23.40 -8.65
C GLU A 44 -1.63 24.12 -9.60
N LEU A 45 -2.15 24.53 -10.77
CA LEU A 45 -1.41 25.32 -11.75
C LEU A 45 -1.47 26.80 -11.36
N LEU A 46 -0.32 27.38 -11.09
CA LEU A 46 -0.22 28.82 -10.79
C LEU A 46 -0.31 29.67 -12.07
N SER A 47 -0.80 30.89 -11.93
CA SER A 47 -1.07 31.82 -13.04
C SER A 47 0.16 32.31 -13.82
N ASP A 48 1.36 32.09 -13.30
CA ASP A 48 2.63 32.34 -13.99
C ASP A 48 3.04 31.19 -14.95
N GLY A 49 2.20 30.17 -15.03
CA GLY A 49 2.19 29.18 -16.09
C GLY A 49 3.26 28.10 -16.03
N LEU A 50 4.17 28.07 -15.06
CA LEU A 50 5.34 27.21 -15.18
C LEU A 50 5.84 26.60 -13.87
N THR A 51 5.22 26.86 -12.73
CA THR A 51 5.67 26.30 -11.46
C THR A 51 4.58 25.46 -10.83
N PHE A 52 4.85 24.16 -10.69
CA PHE A 52 4.02 23.28 -9.86
C PHE A 52 4.43 23.49 -8.41
N ASN A 53 3.53 23.95 -7.58
CA ASN A 53 3.66 23.70 -6.16
C ASN A 53 3.03 22.35 -5.86
N TYR A 54 3.85 21.40 -5.45
CA TYR A 54 3.38 20.21 -4.76
C TYR A 54 2.66 20.68 -3.50
N VAL A 55 1.36 20.60 -3.53
CA VAL A 55 0.57 20.78 -2.32
C VAL A 55 0.65 19.45 -1.58
N ASP A 56 1.57 19.35 -0.62
CA ASP A 56 1.54 18.30 0.34
C ASP A 56 0.21 18.41 1.10
N TYR A 57 -0.73 17.54 0.76
CA TYR A 57 -2.03 17.50 1.42
C TYR A 57 -1.88 17.32 2.94
N LYS A 58 -0.76 16.74 3.40
CA LYS A 58 -0.40 16.64 4.81
C LYS A 58 0.01 17.99 5.40
N ALA A 59 0.75 18.80 4.64
CA ALA A 59 1.12 20.15 5.10
C ALA A 59 -0.09 21.08 5.20
N GLN A 60 -1.10 20.92 4.34
CA GLN A 60 -2.36 21.66 4.48
C GLN A 60 -3.20 21.21 5.68
N LEU A 61 -3.24 19.92 5.98
CA LEU A 61 -3.88 19.42 7.20
C LEU A 61 -3.17 19.91 8.47
N SER A 62 -1.85 20.12 8.40
CA SER A 62 -1.07 20.65 9.52
C SER A 62 -1.02 22.19 9.56
N ALA A 63 -1.07 22.88 8.41
CA ALA A 63 -1.00 24.36 8.33
C ALA A 63 -2.31 25.05 8.71
N ASP A 64 -3.46 24.41 8.51
CA ASP A 64 -4.77 24.99 8.87
C ASP A 64 -5.04 25.05 10.38
N GLY A 65 -4.09 24.64 11.22
CA GLY A 65 -4.24 24.69 12.68
C GLY A 65 -5.49 23.95 13.21
N ARG A 66 -6.15 23.18 12.37
CA ARG A 66 -7.33 22.40 12.66
C ARG A 66 -7.00 20.94 12.93
N SER A 67 -5.81 20.68 13.42
CA SER A 67 -5.52 19.46 14.17
C SER A 67 -6.21 19.50 15.54
N ARG A 68 -7.48 19.76 15.54
CA ARG A 68 -8.36 19.25 16.56
C ARG A 68 -8.87 17.95 15.99
N ALA A 69 -8.21 16.89 16.35
CA ALA A 69 -8.86 15.63 16.46
C ALA A 69 -10.10 15.87 17.32
N VAL A 70 -11.15 16.20 16.64
CA VAL A 70 -12.43 16.09 17.25
C VAL A 70 -12.58 14.59 17.40
N MET A 71 -12.50 14.08 18.63
CA MET A 71 -13.21 12.87 18.99
C MET A 71 -14.71 13.15 18.77
N GLY A 72 -15.02 13.93 17.76
CA GLY A 72 -16.31 14.40 17.38
C GLY A 72 -17.03 13.32 16.65
N GLY A 73 -17.67 12.44 17.38
CA GLY A 73 -18.70 11.58 16.84
C GLY A 73 -18.28 10.23 16.31
N VAL A 74 -16.99 9.88 16.28
CA VAL A 74 -16.58 8.51 15.97
C VAL A 74 -16.36 7.77 17.28
N SER A 75 -17.31 6.95 17.67
CA SER A 75 -17.20 6.09 18.84
C SER A 75 -16.28 4.91 18.56
N TYR A 76 -15.65 4.42 19.60
CA TYR A 76 -14.85 3.20 19.61
C TYR A 76 -15.21 2.37 20.86
N PRO A 77 -14.84 1.07 20.89
CA PRO A 77 -15.25 0.20 22.00
C PRO A 77 -14.68 0.68 23.36
N ASP A 78 -15.51 0.61 24.39
CA ASP A 78 -15.08 0.88 25.75
C ASP A 78 -13.97 -0.08 26.23
N GLY A 79 -13.10 0.41 27.11
CA GLY A 79 -12.02 -0.38 27.69
C GLY A 79 -10.75 -0.46 26.82
N TYR A 80 -10.65 0.40 25.82
CA TYR A 80 -9.44 0.59 25.03
C TYR A 80 -8.86 1.98 25.23
N ASP A 81 -7.57 2.05 25.43
CA ASP A 81 -6.80 3.29 25.40
C ASP A 81 -6.46 3.69 23.96
N VAL A 82 -6.03 4.93 23.80
CA VAL A 82 -5.61 5.48 22.50
C VAL A 82 -4.24 6.11 22.63
N LEU A 83 -3.45 6.07 21.53
CA LEU A 83 -2.13 6.73 21.46
C LEU A 83 -2.23 8.24 21.24
N GLY A 84 -3.34 8.69 20.73
CA GLY A 84 -3.69 10.06 20.38
C GLY A 84 -5.11 10.11 19.83
N ASN A 85 -5.41 11.09 19.00
CA ASN A 85 -6.73 11.23 18.42
C ASN A 85 -6.72 10.84 16.93
N TRP A 86 -7.89 10.76 16.31
CA TRP A 86 -8.07 10.60 14.87
C TRP A 86 -9.26 11.44 14.39
N ASN A 87 -9.29 11.75 13.11
CA ASN A 87 -10.41 12.47 12.51
C ASN A 87 -11.58 11.53 12.17
N GLU A 88 -12.67 12.09 11.67
CA GLU A 88 -13.87 11.36 11.24
C GLU A 88 -13.61 10.26 10.20
N ASN A 89 -12.52 10.35 9.46
CA ASN A 89 -12.09 9.36 8.46
C ASN A 89 -11.14 8.30 9.04
N GLY A 90 -10.80 8.37 10.33
CA GLY A 90 -9.90 7.43 11.00
C GLY A 90 -8.41 7.72 10.73
N VAL A 91 -8.07 8.94 10.30
CA VAL A 91 -6.66 9.35 10.15
C VAL A 91 -6.13 9.79 11.51
N PRO A 92 -5.13 9.10 12.07
CA PRO A 92 -4.59 9.42 13.39
C PRO A 92 -3.67 10.66 13.34
N ASP A 93 -3.61 11.39 14.45
CA ASP A 93 -2.70 12.52 14.65
C ASP A 93 -1.31 12.11 15.18
N TYR A 94 -1.14 10.82 15.45
CA TYR A 94 0.10 10.21 15.94
C TYR A 94 0.88 9.44 14.86
N LEU A 95 0.69 9.77 13.59
CA LEU A 95 1.54 9.28 12.50
C LEU A 95 2.95 9.82 12.68
N LEU A 96 3.96 9.01 12.33
CA LEU A 96 5.34 9.47 12.35
C LEU A 96 5.53 10.61 11.32
N PRO A 97 6.04 11.79 11.75
CA PRO A 97 6.28 12.90 10.83
C PRO A 97 7.41 12.60 9.85
N GLU A 98 8.40 11.83 10.29
CA GLU A 98 9.50 11.34 9.47
C GLU A 98 9.42 9.82 9.42
N LYS A 99 9.22 9.29 8.22
CA LYS A 99 9.09 7.85 8.01
C LYS A 99 10.45 7.18 8.09
N LEU A 100 10.47 6.03 8.75
CA LEU A 100 11.61 5.12 8.66
C LEU A 100 11.65 4.50 7.27
N ASP A 101 12.84 4.32 6.75
CA ASP A 101 13.04 3.60 5.50
C ASP A 101 12.80 2.11 5.72
N ILE A 102 11.88 1.54 4.94
CA ILE A 102 11.56 0.11 4.99
C ILE A 102 12.23 -0.56 3.79
N PRO A 103 12.99 -1.65 3.99
CA PRO A 103 13.64 -2.34 2.90
C PRO A 103 12.65 -2.74 1.80
N GLY A 104 12.91 -2.29 0.56
CA GLY A 104 12.02 -2.54 -0.58
C GLY A 104 11.80 -4.03 -0.86
N ALA A 105 12.81 -4.86 -0.65
CA ALA A 105 12.72 -6.31 -0.80
C ALA A 105 11.71 -6.94 0.19
N PHE A 106 11.65 -6.44 1.42
CA PHE A 106 10.65 -6.89 2.39
C PHE A 106 9.23 -6.49 1.96
N LEU A 107 9.04 -5.23 1.55
CA LEU A 107 7.74 -4.76 1.06
C LEU A 107 7.27 -5.56 -0.16
N GLU A 108 8.19 -5.95 -1.04
CA GLU A 108 7.88 -6.78 -2.21
C GLU A 108 7.42 -8.18 -1.79
N ARG A 109 8.11 -8.82 -0.82
CA ARG A 109 7.70 -10.13 -0.28
C ARG A 109 6.30 -10.07 0.36
N CYS A 110 6.03 -9.04 1.16
CA CYS A 110 4.71 -8.80 1.73
C CYS A 110 3.64 -8.61 0.63
N SER A 111 3.97 -7.85 -0.40
CA SER A 111 3.09 -7.59 -1.54
C SER A 111 2.78 -8.87 -2.32
N ASN A 112 3.78 -9.71 -2.55
CA ASN A 112 3.62 -10.99 -3.24
C ASN A 112 2.72 -11.94 -2.45
N LEU A 113 2.88 -12.00 -1.12
CA LEU A 113 2.01 -12.79 -0.27
C LEU A 113 0.57 -12.27 -0.34
N SER A 114 0.38 -10.98 -0.16
CA SER A 114 -0.95 -10.35 -0.21
C SER A 114 -1.67 -10.60 -1.54
N ARG A 115 -0.97 -10.42 -2.67
CA ARG A 115 -1.52 -10.71 -4.01
C ARG A 115 -1.86 -12.19 -4.17
N SER A 116 -1.00 -13.08 -3.69
CA SER A 116 -1.20 -14.51 -3.80
C SER A 116 -2.43 -14.98 -3.02
N ILE A 117 -2.70 -14.36 -1.87
CA ILE A 117 -3.92 -14.61 -1.09
C ILE A 117 -5.16 -14.24 -1.90
N VAL A 118 -5.17 -13.05 -2.52
CA VAL A 118 -6.30 -12.56 -3.32
C VAL A 118 -6.55 -13.43 -4.55
N VAL A 119 -5.49 -13.82 -5.26
CA VAL A 119 -5.61 -14.59 -6.52
C VAL A 119 -6.06 -16.01 -6.26
N ASP A 120 -5.54 -16.66 -5.25
CA ASP A 120 -5.82 -18.07 -4.96
C ASP A 120 -7.21 -18.28 -4.34
N ASN A 121 -7.72 -17.30 -3.62
CA ASN A 121 -9.05 -17.33 -3.00
C ASN A 121 -9.28 -18.53 -2.05
N ARG A 122 -8.21 -19.14 -1.54
CA ARG A 122 -8.25 -20.23 -0.58
C ARG A 122 -7.90 -19.76 0.83
N ASN A 123 -8.30 -20.52 1.82
CA ASN A 123 -7.86 -20.38 3.19
C ASN A 123 -6.31 -20.42 3.26
N LEU A 124 -5.70 -19.39 3.85
CA LEU A 124 -4.25 -19.26 3.93
C LEU A 124 -3.58 -20.46 4.64
N LEU A 125 -4.19 -20.94 5.72
CA LEU A 125 -3.65 -22.04 6.52
C LEU A 125 -3.88 -23.42 5.86
N GLU A 126 -4.73 -23.53 4.89
CA GLU A 126 -4.85 -24.72 4.04
C GLU A 126 -3.77 -24.71 2.96
N ARG A 127 -3.48 -23.53 2.44
CA ARG A 127 -2.43 -23.36 1.43
C ARG A 127 -1.03 -23.49 2.00
N PHE A 128 -0.81 -22.93 3.20
CA PHE A 128 0.46 -22.95 3.92
C PHE A 128 0.26 -23.55 5.32
N PRO A 129 0.17 -24.88 5.43
CA PRO A 129 -0.08 -25.55 6.71
C PRO A 129 0.99 -25.26 7.77
N GLU A 130 2.21 -24.91 7.35
CA GLU A 130 3.32 -24.53 8.21
C GLU A 130 3.08 -23.23 8.99
N LEU A 131 2.13 -22.42 8.56
CA LEU A 131 1.73 -21.19 9.27
C LEU A 131 0.73 -21.45 10.40
N ARG A 132 0.30 -22.70 10.58
CA ARG A 132 -0.53 -23.07 11.72
C ARG A 132 0.30 -23.03 12.99
N THR A 133 -0.24 -22.40 14.02
CA THR A 133 0.37 -22.43 15.34
C THR A 133 -0.46 -23.21 16.34
N SER A 134 0.19 -23.93 17.22
CA SER A 134 -0.44 -24.52 18.42
C SER A 134 -0.46 -23.56 19.62
N GLY A 135 0.27 -22.46 19.52
CA GLY A 135 0.37 -21.40 20.50
C GLY A 135 -0.28 -20.09 20.03
N SER A 136 0.28 -18.97 20.44
CA SER A 136 -0.16 -17.66 20.00
C SER A 136 0.67 -17.14 18.81
N ASN A 137 0.13 -16.17 18.10
CA ASN A 137 0.86 -15.32 17.17
C ASN A 137 1.22 -13.96 17.83
N ASP A 138 1.44 -13.97 19.14
CA ASP A 138 1.92 -12.80 19.87
C ASP A 138 3.40 -12.58 19.55
N MET A 139 3.80 -11.32 19.49
CA MET A 139 5.20 -10.96 19.26
C MET A 139 5.95 -11.00 20.60
N VAL A 140 7.07 -11.70 20.67
CA VAL A 140 7.86 -11.82 21.90
C VAL A 140 9.16 -11.05 21.77
N ILE A 141 9.39 -10.11 22.67
CA ILE A 141 10.59 -9.25 22.68
C ILE A 141 11.71 -9.94 23.42
N THR A 142 12.78 -10.27 22.71
CA THR A 142 13.97 -10.93 23.24
C THR A 142 15.08 -9.96 23.67
N LYS A 143 15.01 -8.70 23.18
CA LYS A 143 15.93 -7.61 23.51
C LYS A 143 15.16 -6.29 23.39
N SER A 144 15.42 -5.33 24.31
CA SER A 144 14.74 -4.04 24.29
C SER A 144 14.78 -3.40 22.91
N THR A 145 13.63 -2.95 22.41
CA THR A 145 13.48 -2.41 21.05
C THR A 145 12.25 -1.51 20.94
N GLY A 146 12.35 -0.51 20.09
CA GLY A 146 11.19 0.22 19.57
C GLY A 146 10.53 -0.53 18.40
N LEU A 147 9.24 -0.33 18.22
CA LEU A 147 8.48 -0.94 17.15
C LEU A 147 7.71 0.12 16.37
N VAL A 148 7.72 -0.02 15.05
CA VAL A 148 6.96 0.83 14.13
C VAL A 148 6.08 -0.05 13.26
N ALA A 149 4.79 0.23 13.28
CA ALA A 149 3.82 -0.37 12.36
C ALA A 149 3.66 0.52 11.13
N THR A 150 3.59 -0.10 9.97
CA THR A 150 3.35 0.57 8.69
C THR A 150 2.06 0.06 8.08
N TYR A 151 1.16 0.97 7.75
CA TYR A 151 -0.04 0.62 6.99
C TYR A 151 0.38 0.01 5.65
N PHE A 152 -0.04 -1.21 5.41
CA PHE A 152 0.36 -1.93 4.21
C PHE A 152 -0.77 -2.10 3.20
N ASN A 153 -1.88 -2.68 3.65
CA ASN A 153 -3.03 -2.92 2.78
C ASN A 153 -4.32 -2.67 3.55
N PHE A 154 -5.28 -2.09 2.84
CA PHE A 154 -6.65 -2.02 3.31
C PHE A 154 -7.42 -3.17 2.71
N SER A 155 -8.01 -3.92 3.57
CA SER A 155 -8.86 -5.03 3.31
C SER A 155 -9.87 -4.81 2.19
N SER A 156 -10.25 -5.90 1.55
CA SER A 156 -11.44 -5.97 0.71
C SER A 156 -12.74 -5.93 1.54
N THR A 157 -12.64 -6.05 2.87
CA THR A 157 -13.81 -6.05 3.76
C THR A 157 -14.54 -4.70 3.72
N THR A 158 -15.85 -4.78 3.85
CA THR A 158 -16.71 -3.60 4.10
C THR A 158 -16.81 -3.27 5.58
N TRP A 159 -16.27 -4.11 6.43
CA TRP A 159 -16.24 -3.86 7.86
C TRP A 159 -15.29 -2.73 8.17
N GLU A 160 -15.66 -1.94 9.14
CA GLU A 160 -14.88 -0.79 9.59
C GLU A 160 -14.06 -1.22 10.80
N ASP A 161 -12.94 -1.90 10.55
CA ASP A 161 -12.16 -2.55 11.59
C ASP A 161 -11.16 -1.60 12.24
N MET A 162 -10.76 -1.95 13.46
CA MET A 162 -9.67 -1.31 14.19
C MET A 162 -8.65 -2.38 14.56
N VAL A 163 -7.40 -1.96 14.77
CA VAL A 163 -6.37 -2.81 15.38
C VAL A 163 -5.95 -2.24 16.71
N ALA A 164 -5.91 -3.10 17.69
CA ALA A 164 -5.38 -2.80 19.02
C ALA A 164 -4.31 -3.83 19.40
N TYR A 165 -3.56 -3.53 20.45
CA TYR A 165 -2.61 -4.45 21.06
C TYR A 165 -2.67 -4.35 22.59
N TYR A 166 -2.13 -5.38 23.24
CA TYR A 166 -1.92 -5.43 24.67
C TYR A 166 -0.55 -6.03 24.96
N THR A 167 -0.02 -5.78 26.16
CA THR A 167 1.29 -6.29 26.55
C THR A 167 1.21 -7.01 27.88
N TYR A 168 2.02 -8.08 28.01
CA TYR A 168 2.15 -8.85 29.23
C TYR A 168 3.57 -9.44 29.33
N LYS A 169 3.96 -9.96 30.48
CA LYS A 169 5.22 -10.67 30.69
C LYS A 169 4.98 -12.16 30.70
N GLU A 170 6.01 -12.91 30.35
CA GLU A 170 5.98 -14.36 30.46
C GLU A 170 5.54 -14.80 31.88
N GLY A 171 4.60 -15.73 31.96
CA GLY A 171 4.04 -16.21 33.23
C GLY A 171 2.98 -15.31 33.84
N GLU A 172 2.72 -14.11 33.30
CA GLU A 172 1.58 -13.29 33.72
C GLU A 172 0.26 -13.90 33.26
N SER A 173 -0.72 -13.94 34.14
CA SER A 173 -2.10 -14.26 33.76
C SER A 173 -2.70 -13.10 32.98
N VAL A 174 -3.19 -13.37 31.78
CA VAL A 174 -3.85 -12.39 30.92
C VAL A 174 -5.36 -12.51 31.06
N ASP A 175 -5.97 -11.45 31.59
CA ASP A 175 -7.43 -11.29 31.64
C ASP A 175 -7.87 -10.20 30.65
N MET A 176 -8.57 -10.59 29.59
CA MET A 176 -9.03 -9.69 28.53
C MET A 176 -10.03 -8.65 29.03
N ALA A 177 -10.65 -8.83 30.20
CA ALA A 177 -11.54 -7.83 30.78
C ALA A 177 -10.80 -6.66 31.41
N THR A 178 -9.60 -6.92 31.95
CA THR A 178 -8.86 -5.94 32.77
C THR A 178 -7.54 -5.51 32.20
N ILE A 179 -6.96 -6.29 31.28
CA ILE A 179 -5.69 -5.92 30.65
C ILE A 179 -5.82 -4.62 29.86
N LYS A 180 -4.79 -3.78 29.95
CA LYS A 180 -4.72 -2.54 29.19
C LYS A 180 -4.55 -2.85 27.70
N LYS A 181 -5.48 -2.40 26.89
CA LYS A 181 -5.52 -2.54 25.43
C LYS A 181 -5.41 -1.17 24.79
N THR A 182 -4.58 -1.03 23.79
CA THR A 182 -4.29 0.26 23.13
C THR A 182 -4.61 0.16 21.65
N ILE A 183 -5.44 1.05 21.16
CA ILE A 183 -5.73 1.16 19.73
C ILE A 183 -4.48 1.67 18.99
N LEU A 184 -4.07 0.94 17.99
CA LEU A 184 -2.94 1.25 17.11
C LEU A 184 -3.43 1.84 15.79
N ILE A 185 -4.30 1.11 15.10
CA ILE A 185 -4.88 1.49 13.80
C ILE A 185 -6.35 1.79 14.02
N PRO A 186 -6.76 3.06 13.95
CA PRO A 186 -8.15 3.45 14.22
C PRO A 186 -9.14 2.94 13.19
N ARG A 187 -8.73 2.81 11.93
CA ARG A 187 -9.61 2.36 10.85
C ARG A 187 -8.83 1.58 9.81
N SER A 188 -9.30 0.38 9.53
CA SER A 188 -8.87 -0.45 8.41
C SER A 188 -10.12 -0.98 7.70
N SER A 189 -10.34 -0.55 6.48
CA SER A 189 -11.43 -1.02 5.63
C SER A 189 -11.18 -0.57 4.19
N ARG A 190 -11.92 -1.10 3.24
CA ARG A 190 -11.84 -0.60 1.86
C ARG A 190 -12.26 0.87 1.70
N ASN A 191 -12.97 1.42 2.68
CA ASN A 191 -13.41 2.82 2.71
C ASN A 191 -12.43 3.74 3.46
N ALA A 192 -11.40 3.17 4.11
CA ALA A 192 -10.37 3.97 4.77
C ALA A 192 -9.59 4.80 3.75
N PRO A 193 -9.07 5.97 4.14
CA PRO A 193 -8.29 6.82 3.25
C PRO A 193 -7.06 6.11 2.71
N LYS A 194 -6.97 5.96 1.40
CA LYS A 194 -5.83 5.28 0.74
C LYS A 194 -4.49 5.99 0.99
N SER A 195 -4.53 7.27 1.36
CA SER A 195 -3.37 8.05 1.79
C SER A 195 -2.67 7.49 3.05
N LEU A 196 -3.35 6.64 3.82
CA LEU A 196 -2.74 5.98 4.97
C LEU A 196 -1.76 4.86 4.58
N VAL A 197 -1.87 4.28 3.38
CA VAL A 197 -0.92 3.25 2.94
C VAL A 197 0.50 3.82 2.91
N GLY A 198 1.42 3.14 3.57
CA GLY A 198 2.80 3.59 3.77
C GLY A 198 2.99 4.60 4.91
N GLU A 199 1.91 5.02 5.60
CA GLU A 199 2.04 5.78 6.84
C GLU A 199 2.50 4.89 7.98
N GLN A 200 3.17 5.49 8.96
CA GLN A 200 3.81 4.78 10.05
C GLN A 200 3.32 5.27 11.41
N ILE A 201 3.18 4.33 12.33
CA ILE A 201 2.82 4.58 13.71
C ILE A 201 3.86 3.91 14.61
N LYS A 202 4.40 4.66 15.56
CA LYS A 202 5.26 4.11 16.61
C LYS A 202 4.41 3.48 17.70
N LEU A 203 4.62 2.19 17.95
CA LEU A 203 4.00 1.52 19.09
C LEU A 203 4.58 2.05 20.40
N LYS A 204 3.81 1.98 21.46
CA LYS A 204 4.21 2.43 22.79
C LYS A 204 4.01 1.31 23.82
N TYR A 205 5.01 1.09 24.64
CA TYR A 205 4.94 0.17 25.79
C TYR A 205 4.29 0.87 26.98
N TRP A 206 3.25 0.27 27.56
CA TRP A 206 2.69 0.77 28.81
C TRP A 206 3.49 0.25 30.01
N ASN A 207 4.27 1.15 30.63
CA ASN A 207 4.96 0.84 31.87
C ASN A 207 3.98 0.96 33.06
N LYS A 208 3.57 -0.18 33.63
CA LYS A 208 2.59 -0.25 34.72
C LYS A 208 3.08 0.45 35.99
N GLU A 209 4.40 0.33 36.28
CA GLU A 209 5.01 0.88 37.50
C GLU A 209 5.06 2.42 37.45
N GLN A 210 5.35 2.96 36.29
CA GLN A 210 5.49 4.40 36.09
C GLN A 210 4.19 5.06 35.59
N SER A 211 3.17 4.24 35.28
CA SER A 211 1.89 4.70 34.73
C SER A 211 2.06 5.63 33.50
N LYS A 212 2.98 5.27 32.60
CA LYS A 212 3.26 6.04 31.39
C LYS A 212 3.56 5.15 30.19
N TYR A 213 3.41 5.71 29.00
CA TYR A 213 3.86 5.09 27.77
C TYR A 213 5.36 5.35 27.54
N GLU A 214 6.09 4.34 27.07
CA GLU A 214 7.50 4.38 26.71
C GLU A 214 7.67 3.95 25.25
N ASP A 215 8.77 4.40 24.64
CA ASP A 215 9.06 4.17 23.22
C ASP A 215 9.65 2.79 22.95
N GLU A 216 10.19 2.15 23.96
CA GLU A 216 10.82 0.85 23.86
C GLU A 216 10.07 -0.20 24.67
N PHE A 217 9.98 -1.38 24.08
CA PHE A 217 9.46 -2.58 24.72
C PHE A 217 10.59 -3.30 25.43
N PRO A 218 10.55 -3.51 26.74
CA PRO A 218 11.58 -4.24 27.46
C PRO A 218 11.63 -5.71 27.06
N GLN A 219 12.80 -6.33 27.21
CA GLN A 219 12.97 -7.79 27.06
C GLN A 219 11.94 -8.57 27.88
N GLY A 220 11.46 -9.68 27.34
CA GLY A 220 10.43 -10.55 27.94
C GLY A 220 9.02 -9.98 27.85
N THR A 221 8.81 -8.93 27.07
CA THR A 221 7.45 -8.44 26.77
C THR A 221 6.84 -9.26 25.65
N HIS A 222 5.63 -9.75 25.90
CA HIS A 222 4.76 -10.32 24.88
C HIS A 222 3.78 -9.24 24.42
N ILE A 223 3.54 -9.14 23.11
CA ILE A 223 2.61 -8.21 22.50
C ILE A 223 1.54 -9.03 21.79
N GLY A 224 0.35 -9.03 22.38
CA GLY A 224 -0.83 -9.62 21.76
C GLY A 224 -1.59 -8.60 20.92
N TRP A 225 -2.15 -9.07 19.83
CA TRP A 225 -2.85 -8.24 18.86
C TRP A 225 -4.34 -8.51 18.87
N ILE A 226 -5.13 -7.49 18.58
CA ILE A 226 -6.60 -7.56 18.56
C ILE A 226 -7.07 -6.88 17.28
N LEU A 227 -7.75 -7.61 16.43
CA LEU A 227 -8.58 -7.05 15.39
C LEU A 227 -9.96 -6.82 15.97
N LEU A 228 -10.47 -5.62 15.90
CA LEU A 228 -11.80 -5.23 16.36
C LEU A 228 -12.71 -5.12 15.13
N GLY A 229 -13.30 -6.24 14.75
CA GLY A 229 -14.24 -6.29 13.64
C GLY A 229 -15.40 -5.31 13.87
N MET A 230 -15.63 -4.39 12.91
CA MET A 230 -16.60 -3.30 13.02
C MET A 230 -16.35 -2.34 14.19
N GLY A 231 -15.10 -2.18 14.63
CA GLY A 231 -14.73 -1.34 15.77
C GLY A 231 -14.87 0.15 15.54
N PHE A 232 -14.55 0.62 14.33
CA PHE A 232 -14.60 2.04 14.01
C PHE A 232 -16.05 2.56 13.92
N GLY A 233 -16.35 3.58 14.70
CA GLY A 233 -17.70 4.15 14.77
C GLY A 233 -18.70 3.29 15.54
N LYS A 234 -18.24 2.28 16.26
CA LYS A 234 -19.08 1.39 17.07
C LYS A 234 -18.55 1.28 18.50
N GLU A 235 -19.46 1.34 19.46
CA GLU A 235 -19.18 1.04 20.86
C GLU A 235 -19.63 -0.39 21.21
N LYS A 236 -20.66 -0.87 20.52
CA LYS A 236 -21.28 -2.18 20.75
C LYS A 236 -21.38 -2.95 19.43
N GLY A 237 -21.45 -4.26 19.56
CA GLY A 237 -21.53 -5.14 18.40
C GLY A 237 -20.20 -5.32 17.67
N VAL A 238 -19.10 -5.13 18.41
CA VAL A 238 -17.74 -5.35 17.94
C VAL A 238 -17.39 -6.82 18.07
N PHE A 239 -16.66 -7.34 17.10
CA PHE A 239 -16.23 -8.74 17.06
C PHE A 239 -14.71 -8.82 17.23
N PRO A 240 -14.19 -8.92 18.47
CA PRO A 240 -12.74 -8.99 18.68
C PRO A 240 -12.19 -10.34 18.19
N ARG A 241 -11.03 -10.29 17.52
CA ARG A 241 -10.23 -11.43 17.11
C ARG A 241 -8.81 -11.25 17.64
N TYR A 242 -8.33 -12.23 18.34
CA TYR A 242 -7.06 -12.16 19.06
C TYR A 242 -5.96 -12.94 18.32
N SER A 243 -4.73 -12.47 18.44
CA SER A 243 -3.54 -13.19 17.96
C SER A 243 -3.34 -14.51 18.71
N ASN A 244 -3.77 -14.54 19.97
CA ASN A 244 -3.79 -15.79 20.74
C ASN A 244 -5.11 -16.54 20.51
N PRO A 245 -5.08 -17.71 19.84
CA PRO A 245 -6.28 -18.50 19.59
C PRO A 245 -7.08 -18.88 20.84
N ALA A 246 -6.44 -18.94 22.01
CA ALA A 246 -7.12 -19.29 23.25
C ALA A 246 -8.25 -18.32 23.62
N TYR A 247 -8.19 -17.10 23.12
CA TYR A 247 -9.21 -16.05 23.36
C TYR A 247 -10.25 -15.94 22.25
N ASN A 248 -10.10 -16.70 21.17
CA ASN A 248 -11.05 -16.73 20.05
C ASN A 248 -12.09 -17.85 20.24
N ASP A 249 -13.25 -17.66 19.63
CA ASP A 249 -14.27 -18.70 19.53
C ASP A 249 -13.65 -19.95 18.86
N ASN A 250 -13.99 -21.12 19.39
CA ASN A 250 -13.47 -22.42 18.95
C ASN A 250 -11.93 -22.51 18.96
N LYS A 251 -11.22 -21.59 19.61
CA LYS A 251 -9.76 -21.48 19.59
C LYS A 251 -9.18 -21.38 18.17
N GLU A 252 -9.90 -20.69 17.30
CA GLU A 252 -9.46 -20.50 15.92
C GLU A 252 -8.29 -19.51 15.82
N GLN A 253 -7.33 -19.83 14.97
CA GLN A 253 -6.25 -18.93 14.62
C GLN A 253 -6.80 -17.83 13.70
N ARG A 254 -6.72 -16.56 14.14
CA ARG A 254 -7.27 -15.38 13.46
C ARG A 254 -6.20 -14.38 13.02
N SER A 255 -4.95 -14.76 13.17
CA SER A 255 -3.81 -13.98 12.70
C SER A 255 -2.66 -14.88 12.28
N VAL A 256 -1.76 -14.33 11.48
CA VAL A 256 -0.43 -14.85 11.24
C VAL A 256 0.57 -13.71 11.42
N LEU A 257 1.63 -13.97 12.17
CA LEU A 257 2.79 -13.11 12.31
C LEU A 257 3.96 -13.79 11.63
N LEU A 258 4.52 -13.15 10.61
CA LEU A 258 5.56 -13.72 9.76
C LEU A 258 6.82 -12.89 9.82
N SER A 259 7.98 -13.54 9.93
CA SER A 259 9.30 -12.91 9.80
C SER A 259 9.67 -12.77 8.32
N ASP A 260 10.43 -11.74 8.01
CA ASP A 260 11.15 -11.69 6.75
C ASP A 260 12.31 -12.71 6.77
N PRO A 261 12.50 -13.53 5.72
CA PRO A 261 13.54 -14.56 5.73
C PRO A 261 14.98 -14.02 5.68
N GLU A 262 15.17 -12.76 5.30
CA GLU A 262 16.49 -12.13 5.13
C GLU A 262 16.76 -11.01 6.15
N LEU A 263 15.68 -10.49 6.79
CA LEU A 263 15.74 -9.33 7.67
C LEU A 263 15.12 -9.68 9.03
N ASP A 264 15.93 -9.87 10.02
CA ASP A 264 15.56 -10.34 11.36
C ASP A 264 14.83 -9.30 12.24
N ASN A 265 14.58 -8.11 11.68
CA ASN A 265 13.85 -7.03 12.33
C ASN A 265 12.58 -6.60 11.59
N CYS A 266 12.19 -7.32 10.53
CA CYS A 266 11.02 -7.03 9.72
C CYS A 266 9.98 -8.14 9.81
N PHE A 267 8.73 -7.76 10.09
CA PHE A 267 7.62 -8.69 10.32
C PHE A 267 6.38 -8.24 9.57
N PHE A 268 5.58 -9.20 9.19
CA PHE A 268 4.29 -8.98 8.53
C PHE A 268 3.17 -9.58 9.36
N MET A 269 2.19 -8.76 9.71
CA MET A 269 0.98 -9.19 10.40
C MET A 269 -0.17 -9.22 9.40
N ALA A 270 -0.89 -10.33 9.40
CA ALA A 270 -2.14 -10.48 8.65
C ALA A 270 -3.23 -11.05 9.56
N MET A 271 -4.41 -10.48 9.52
CA MET A 271 -5.52 -10.80 10.43
C MET A 271 -6.82 -11.04 9.66
N GLU A 272 -7.68 -11.83 10.26
CA GLU A 272 -8.97 -12.27 9.73
C GLU A 272 -10.12 -11.84 10.64
N ASP A 273 -11.07 -11.09 10.08
CA ASP A 273 -12.25 -10.59 10.83
C ASP A 273 -13.41 -11.59 10.86
N ASN A 274 -13.54 -12.43 9.82
CA ASN A 274 -14.72 -13.28 9.59
C ASN A 274 -14.35 -14.77 9.44
N VAL A 275 -14.93 -15.46 8.47
CA VAL A 275 -14.89 -16.94 8.36
C VAL A 275 -14.15 -17.49 7.15
N ASP A 276 -13.76 -16.64 6.21
CA ASP A 276 -13.14 -17.12 4.98
C ASP A 276 -11.65 -17.48 5.12
N MET A 277 -11.04 -17.09 6.24
CA MET A 277 -9.69 -17.47 6.66
C MET A 277 -8.61 -17.17 5.62
N ARG A 278 -8.79 -16.08 4.89
CA ARG A 278 -7.82 -15.60 3.90
C ARG A 278 -6.73 -14.73 4.51
N PHE A 279 -6.98 -14.16 5.68
CA PHE A 279 -6.08 -13.25 6.40
C PHE A 279 -5.73 -12.00 5.59
N ASN A 280 -6.71 -11.47 4.86
CA ASN A 280 -6.56 -10.27 4.05
C ASN A 280 -7.41 -9.10 4.53
N ASP A 281 -8.05 -9.21 5.70
CA ASP A 281 -8.91 -8.14 6.22
C ASP A 281 -8.09 -6.99 6.77
N VAL A 282 -7.04 -7.28 7.53
CA VAL A 282 -6.09 -6.28 7.99
C VAL A 282 -4.67 -6.80 7.80
N GLN A 283 -3.84 -6.00 7.14
CA GLN A 283 -2.43 -6.32 6.91
C GLN A 283 -1.57 -5.08 7.20
N PHE A 284 -0.51 -5.27 7.99
CA PHE A 284 0.47 -4.22 8.26
C PHE A 284 1.87 -4.81 8.47
N ALA A 285 2.87 -4.02 8.13
CA ALA A 285 4.26 -4.36 8.36
C ALA A 285 4.70 -3.83 9.73
N ILE A 286 5.61 -4.53 10.38
CA ILE A 286 6.20 -4.13 11.66
C ILE A 286 7.71 -4.15 11.50
N MET A 287 8.37 -3.09 11.95
CA MET A 287 9.82 -3.01 11.99
C MET A 287 10.30 -2.76 13.41
N ALA A 288 11.22 -3.60 13.87
CA ALA A 288 11.92 -3.41 15.14
C ALA A 288 13.17 -2.54 14.93
N SER A 289 13.44 -1.63 15.87
CA SER A 289 14.61 -0.74 15.79
C SER A 289 15.94 -1.47 16.03
N ALA A 290 15.91 -2.61 16.70
CA ALA A 290 17.08 -3.43 16.96
C ALA A 290 16.95 -4.80 16.26
N SER A 291 18.03 -5.24 15.63
CA SER A 291 18.15 -6.57 15.05
C SER A 291 18.06 -7.66 16.10
N SER A 292 17.48 -8.81 15.74
CA SER A 292 17.33 -10.00 16.59
C SER A 292 16.68 -9.67 17.95
N SER A 293 15.76 -8.72 17.96
CA SER A 293 15.09 -8.26 19.19
C SER A 293 13.71 -8.87 19.41
N VAL A 294 13.27 -9.68 18.45
CA VAL A 294 11.98 -10.39 18.47
C VAL A 294 12.25 -11.88 18.28
N GLU A 295 11.50 -12.71 18.99
CA GLU A 295 11.56 -14.17 18.82
C GLU A 295 11.21 -14.55 17.36
N PRO A 296 11.95 -15.48 16.74
CA PRO A 296 11.65 -15.94 15.39
C PRO A 296 10.21 -16.46 15.25
N THR A 297 9.54 -16.02 14.22
CA THR A 297 8.21 -16.48 13.80
C THR A 297 8.34 -17.23 12.47
N PRO A 298 7.30 -17.93 11.99
CA PRO A 298 7.33 -18.49 10.64
C PRO A 298 7.71 -17.44 9.60
N ASN A 299 8.52 -17.82 8.63
CA ASN A 299 8.89 -16.90 7.56
C ASN A 299 7.75 -16.68 6.57
N ILE A 300 7.78 -15.54 5.88
CA ILE A 300 6.97 -15.35 4.67
C ILE A 300 7.30 -16.49 3.71
N PRO A 301 6.30 -17.27 3.24
CA PRO A 301 6.56 -18.45 2.42
C PRO A 301 7.30 -18.11 1.12
N ASP A 302 8.41 -18.78 0.87
CA ASP A 302 9.23 -18.59 -0.34
C ASP A 302 8.45 -18.84 -1.64
N GLU A 303 7.47 -19.73 -1.60
CA GLU A 303 6.67 -20.08 -2.76
C GLU A 303 5.97 -18.85 -3.37
N VAL A 304 5.56 -17.87 -2.56
CA VAL A 304 4.90 -16.65 -3.05
C VAL A 304 5.85 -15.74 -3.81
N ASN A 305 7.16 -15.88 -3.57
CA ASN A 305 8.19 -15.10 -4.20
C ASN A 305 8.82 -15.78 -5.42
N LYS A 306 8.43 -17.03 -5.71
CA LYS A 306 8.93 -17.77 -6.88
C LYS A 306 8.08 -17.50 -8.12
N GLY A 307 8.76 -17.55 -9.27
CA GLY A 307 8.12 -17.40 -10.58
C GLY A 307 7.91 -15.95 -11.00
N GLU A 308 7.06 -15.78 -12.00
CA GLU A 308 6.79 -14.50 -12.63
C GLU A 308 5.43 -13.95 -12.18
N ILE A 309 5.34 -12.63 -12.14
CA ILE A 309 4.07 -11.89 -12.01
C ILE A 309 3.87 -11.04 -13.25
N SER A 310 2.64 -10.92 -13.72
CA SER A 310 2.32 -10.04 -14.83
C SER A 310 1.19 -9.07 -14.49
N TYR A 311 1.27 -7.88 -15.04
CA TYR A 311 0.19 -6.90 -15.01
C TYR A 311 0.09 -6.17 -16.35
N VAL A 312 -1.05 -5.57 -16.60
CA VAL A 312 -1.32 -4.89 -17.87
C VAL A 312 -1.52 -3.40 -17.62
N VAL A 313 -0.74 -2.59 -18.33
CA VAL A 313 -0.87 -1.13 -18.38
C VAL A 313 -1.49 -0.77 -19.73
N LYS A 314 -2.50 0.08 -19.71
CA LYS A 314 -3.21 0.52 -20.92
C LYS A 314 -3.37 2.03 -20.92
N GLY A 315 -3.36 2.61 -22.11
CA GLY A 315 -3.57 4.04 -22.26
C GLY A 315 -3.69 4.45 -23.72
N SER A 316 -3.90 5.74 -23.93
CA SER A 316 -3.92 6.36 -25.25
C SER A 316 -2.92 7.50 -25.32
N LEU A 317 -2.24 7.60 -26.43
CA LEU A 317 -1.36 8.69 -26.79
C LEU A 317 -2.05 9.48 -27.91
N ALA A 318 -2.11 10.79 -27.77
CA ALA A 318 -2.71 11.65 -28.76
C ALA A 318 -1.73 12.77 -29.12
N TYR A 319 -1.60 13.05 -30.39
CA TYR A 319 -0.62 13.97 -30.94
C TYR A 319 -1.25 14.94 -31.90
N GLU A 320 -0.67 16.14 -31.93
CA GLU A 320 -0.88 17.16 -32.93
C GLU A 320 0.33 17.24 -33.87
N ASP A 321 0.12 17.22 -35.16
CA ASP A 321 1.21 17.17 -36.15
C ASP A 321 1.91 18.51 -36.36
N ASN A 322 1.23 19.63 -36.11
CA ASN A 322 1.78 20.97 -36.22
C ASN A 322 2.31 21.56 -34.90
N TRP A 323 2.36 20.80 -33.84
CA TRP A 323 2.91 21.30 -32.58
C TRP A 323 4.42 21.66 -32.70
N PRO A 324 4.90 22.84 -32.24
CA PRO A 324 4.22 23.86 -31.39
C PRO A 324 3.56 25.01 -32.16
N ASP A 325 3.45 24.94 -33.48
CA ASP A 325 2.79 25.97 -34.29
C ASP A 325 1.29 26.01 -34.06
N LYS A 326 0.63 27.06 -34.55
CA LYS A 326 -0.83 27.21 -34.39
C LYS A 326 -1.58 26.15 -35.16
N ASN A 327 -2.41 25.41 -34.45
CA ASN A 327 -3.32 24.40 -34.96
C ASN A 327 -4.64 24.47 -34.20
N ASP A 328 -5.58 23.58 -34.51
CA ASP A 328 -6.90 23.49 -33.85
C ASP A 328 -6.80 22.88 -32.44
N TYR A 329 -5.69 22.23 -32.11
CA TYR A 329 -5.38 21.65 -30.78
C TYR A 329 -6.43 20.66 -30.28
N ASP A 330 -7.01 19.88 -31.17
CA ASP A 330 -8.03 18.89 -30.81
C ASP A 330 -7.43 17.51 -30.48
N MET A 331 -6.09 17.36 -30.62
CA MET A 331 -5.31 16.17 -30.26
C MET A 331 -5.80 14.90 -30.98
N ASN A 332 -6.19 15.02 -32.22
CA ASN A 332 -6.75 13.94 -33.00
C ASN A 332 -5.91 13.53 -34.22
N ASP A 333 -4.84 14.24 -34.54
CA ASP A 333 -4.03 14.01 -35.73
C ASP A 333 -3.44 12.59 -35.75
N VAL A 334 -2.89 12.14 -34.63
CA VAL A 334 -2.49 10.74 -34.42
C VAL A 334 -2.93 10.29 -33.04
N VAL A 335 -3.80 9.30 -32.97
CA VAL A 335 -4.24 8.70 -31.72
C VAL A 335 -3.83 7.23 -31.70
N ILE A 336 -3.01 6.87 -30.72
CA ILE A 336 -2.50 5.50 -30.52
C ILE A 336 -3.02 4.98 -29.19
N TYR A 337 -3.74 3.87 -29.22
CA TYR A 337 -4.01 3.09 -28.02
C TYR A 337 -2.84 2.12 -27.78
N TYR A 338 -2.39 2.00 -26.53
CA TYR A 338 -1.41 0.99 -26.18
C TYR A 338 -1.88 0.07 -25.05
N SER A 339 -1.41 -1.15 -25.10
CA SER A 339 -1.58 -2.15 -24.05
C SER A 339 -0.26 -2.85 -23.83
N SER A 340 0.34 -2.67 -22.65
CA SER A 340 1.62 -3.27 -22.28
C SER A 340 1.40 -4.34 -21.22
N THR A 341 1.82 -5.57 -21.48
CA THR A 341 1.93 -6.61 -20.48
C THR A 341 3.35 -6.61 -19.94
N VAL A 342 3.51 -6.27 -18.68
CA VAL A 342 4.79 -6.25 -17.98
C VAL A 342 4.90 -7.51 -17.14
N VAL A 343 6.00 -8.24 -17.28
CA VAL A 343 6.30 -9.47 -16.54
C VAL A 343 7.56 -9.25 -15.71
N LYS A 344 7.47 -9.50 -14.44
CA LYS A 344 8.57 -9.37 -13.47
C LYS A 344 8.83 -10.68 -12.75
N ASP A 345 10.07 -10.92 -12.38
CA ASP A 345 10.42 -11.95 -11.42
C ASP A 345 9.96 -11.54 -10.02
N LYS A 346 9.27 -12.42 -9.31
CA LYS A 346 8.69 -12.13 -8.00
C LYS A 346 9.73 -11.95 -6.90
N SER A 347 10.85 -12.62 -7.00
CA SER A 347 11.89 -12.60 -5.96
C SER A 347 12.75 -11.35 -6.02
N SER A 348 13.10 -10.92 -7.22
CA SER A 348 14.01 -9.80 -7.46
C SER A 348 13.31 -8.51 -7.88
N ASN A 349 12.00 -8.57 -8.18
CA ASN A 349 11.24 -7.50 -8.84
C ASN A 349 11.86 -7.04 -10.18
N ALA A 350 12.78 -7.82 -10.70
CA ALA A 350 13.43 -7.51 -11.97
C ALA A 350 12.46 -7.66 -13.14
N LEU A 351 12.54 -6.77 -14.10
CA LEU A 351 11.80 -6.88 -15.35
C LEU A 351 12.30 -8.10 -16.14
N VAL A 352 11.40 -9.05 -16.38
CA VAL A 352 11.69 -10.23 -17.22
C VAL A 352 11.40 -9.92 -18.68
N ARG A 353 10.23 -9.36 -18.95
CA ARG A 353 9.83 -8.91 -20.29
C ARG A 353 8.68 -7.92 -20.23
N THR A 354 8.59 -7.10 -21.25
CA THR A 354 7.44 -6.27 -21.54
C THR A 354 6.97 -6.53 -22.97
N THR A 355 5.70 -6.74 -23.14
CA THR A 355 5.10 -6.86 -24.48
C THR A 355 4.10 -5.73 -24.65
N THR A 356 4.36 -4.83 -25.58
CA THR A 356 3.49 -3.68 -25.85
C THR A 356 2.88 -3.79 -27.23
N THR A 357 1.58 -3.67 -27.28
CA THR A 357 0.81 -3.56 -28.54
C THR A 357 0.37 -2.11 -28.70
N PHE A 358 0.72 -1.50 -29.82
CA PHE A 358 0.25 -0.18 -30.23
C PHE A 358 -0.81 -0.35 -31.30
N THR A 359 -1.96 0.26 -31.11
CA THR A 359 -3.09 0.19 -32.03
C THR A 359 -3.42 1.62 -32.48
N PRO A 360 -3.23 1.96 -33.75
CA PRO A 360 -3.72 3.22 -34.29
C PRO A 360 -5.24 3.29 -34.18
N MET A 361 -5.74 4.37 -33.63
CA MET A 361 -7.18 4.59 -33.40
C MET A 361 -7.73 5.68 -34.31
N ASN A 362 -6.90 6.68 -34.59
CA ASN A 362 -7.28 7.79 -35.46
C ASN A 362 -6.04 8.33 -36.19
N ASP A 363 -6.24 8.76 -37.42
CA ASP A 363 -5.30 9.44 -38.29
C ASP A 363 -6.08 10.59 -38.94
N GLY A 364 -6.36 11.64 -38.18
CA GLY A 364 -7.12 12.80 -38.58
C GLY A 364 -6.29 13.88 -39.25
N ALA A 365 -5.00 13.66 -39.35
CA ALA A 365 -4.03 14.64 -39.79
C ALA A 365 -4.11 14.94 -41.30
N THR A 366 -3.72 16.17 -41.66
CA THR A 366 -3.48 16.57 -43.06
C THR A 366 -2.17 15.97 -43.60
N TYR A 367 -1.22 15.68 -42.74
CA TYR A 367 0.07 15.13 -43.10
C TYR A 367 0.13 13.61 -42.90
N THR A 368 1.02 12.95 -43.67
CA THR A 368 1.30 11.55 -43.45
C THR A 368 2.25 11.39 -42.28
N ASN A 369 1.71 10.92 -41.17
CA ASN A 369 2.43 10.80 -39.92
C ASN A 369 2.95 9.39 -39.67
N GLY A 370 4.08 9.29 -38.95
CA GLY A 370 4.64 8.06 -38.45
C GLY A 370 4.68 8.05 -36.94
N PHE A 371 4.39 6.91 -36.34
CA PHE A 371 4.55 6.70 -34.90
C PHE A 371 5.86 5.97 -34.63
N GLY A 372 6.68 6.50 -33.73
CA GLY A 372 7.90 5.88 -33.25
C GLY A 372 7.99 5.91 -31.73
N PHE A 373 8.64 4.93 -31.14
CA PHE A 373 8.94 4.91 -29.71
C PHE A 373 10.41 4.57 -29.47
N GLN A 374 10.93 5.01 -28.36
CA GLN A 374 12.28 4.73 -27.90
C GLN A 374 12.25 4.11 -26.51
N LEU A 375 13.06 3.09 -26.30
CA LEU A 375 13.34 2.53 -24.98
C LEU A 375 14.75 2.95 -24.58
N ASP A 376 14.84 3.82 -23.57
CA ASP A 376 16.12 4.26 -23.06
C ASP A 376 16.85 3.10 -22.37
N TYR A 377 18.16 2.99 -22.61
CA TYR A 377 19.04 1.98 -22.03
C TYR A 377 18.75 0.52 -22.43
N VAL A 378 17.90 0.28 -23.42
CA VAL A 378 17.62 -1.06 -23.95
C VAL A 378 18.30 -1.20 -25.31
N GLY A 379 19.25 -2.12 -25.41
CA GLY A 379 19.89 -2.45 -26.68
C GLY A 379 18.92 -3.14 -27.64
N LYS A 380 19.06 -2.87 -28.94
CA LYS A 380 18.17 -3.44 -29.97
C LYS A 380 18.16 -4.98 -30.00
N GLU A 381 19.18 -5.60 -29.48
CA GLU A 381 19.31 -7.06 -29.35
C GLU A 381 18.36 -7.66 -28.30
N HIS A 382 17.80 -6.82 -27.43
CA HIS A 382 16.80 -7.20 -26.43
C HIS A 382 15.37 -6.85 -26.87
N ILE A 383 15.20 -6.38 -28.10
CA ILE A 383 13.90 -6.01 -28.64
C ILE A 383 13.48 -7.06 -29.68
N ASP A 384 12.41 -7.77 -29.37
CA ASP A 384 11.79 -8.72 -30.27
C ASP A 384 10.56 -8.06 -30.92
N LEU A 385 10.71 -7.71 -32.20
CA LEU A 385 9.63 -7.09 -32.97
C LEU A 385 8.80 -8.18 -33.63
N VAL A 386 7.59 -8.38 -33.19
CA VAL A 386 6.58 -9.14 -33.91
C VAL A 386 5.92 -8.18 -34.93
N PRO A 387 6.18 -8.31 -36.23
CA PRO A 387 5.53 -7.44 -37.20
C PRO A 387 4.02 -7.66 -37.17
N VAL A 388 3.30 -6.64 -36.73
CA VAL A 388 1.85 -6.61 -36.83
C VAL A 388 1.50 -6.17 -38.24
N SER A 389 0.49 -6.77 -38.84
CA SER A 389 0.07 -6.50 -40.18
C SER A 389 -0.28 -5.00 -40.37
N TYR A 390 0.41 -4.34 -41.25
CA TYR A 390 0.17 -2.95 -41.66
C TYR A 390 -1.13 -2.72 -42.42
N THR A 391 -2.04 -3.67 -42.45
CA THR A 391 -3.23 -3.65 -43.29
C THR A 391 -4.26 -2.62 -42.89
N HIS A 392 -4.14 -1.97 -41.72
CA HIS A 392 -5.13 -1.00 -41.25
C HIS A 392 -4.74 0.47 -41.51
N LEU A 393 -3.45 0.78 -41.66
CA LEU A 393 -3.01 2.15 -41.96
C LEU A 393 -3.24 2.58 -43.42
N ARG A 394 -3.48 1.63 -44.33
CA ARG A 394 -3.78 1.93 -45.75
C ARG A 394 -5.26 2.12 -46.08
N ALA A 395 -6.15 1.85 -45.13
CA ALA A 395 -7.59 1.94 -45.41
C ALA A 395 -8.12 3.37 -45.42
N HIS A 396 -7.36 4.34 -44.90
CA HIS A 396 -7.77 5.74 -44.86
C HIS A 396 -7.10 6.63 -45.91
N GLU A 397 -6.19 6.12 -46.72
CA GLU A 397 -5.57 6.87 -47.82
C GLU A 397 -6.42 6.98 -49.09
N THR A 398 -7.64 6.48 -49.12
CA THR A 398 -8.41 6.38 -50.36
C THR A 398 -9.60 7.33 -50.50
N ASP A 399 -9.79 8.24 -49.56
CA ASP A 399 -10.88 9.23 -49.73
C ASP A 399 -10.34 10.67 -49.72
N GLN A 400 -9.76 11.08 -50.84
CA GLN A 400 -9.78 12.45 -51.35
C GLN A 400 -10.08 12.45 -52.82
#